data_555146bd1ec4253382a227a882a85994
#
_entry.id   555146bd1ec4253382a227a882a85994
#
_cell.length_a   1.000
_cell.length_b   1.000
_cell.length_c   1.000
_cell.angle_alpha   90.00
_cell.angle_beta   90.00
_cell.angle_gamma   90.00
#
_symmetry.space_group_name_H-M   'P 1'
#
loop_
_entity.id
_entity.type
_entity.pdbx_description
1 polymer ?
#
loop_
_entity_poly.entity_id
_entity_poly.type
_entity_poly.pdbx_seq_one_letter_code
_entity_poly.pdbx_strand_id
1 'polypeptide(L)'
;MKLELKAQPRNSQELAVDIAYMKTGIRDEEYDRPVCPRLLVVLDWKADMILRMDMMKPDDDEIGMVLDFFVTYVMTAGRVKKVRARNPWVFAALSEICDYCGIELKKDRLGKVDRILEEMAGMMG
;
A
#
# COMPACT_ATOMS: atom_id res chain seq x y z
N MET A 1 -21.30 1.67 -4.24
CA MET A 1 -19.97 1.87 -3.65
C MET A 1 -19.15 2.97 -4.33
N LYS A 2 -18.97 2.92 -5.65
CA LYS A 2 -18.19 3.97 -6.36
C LYS A 2 -18.75 5.37 -6.18
N LEU A 3 -20.08 5.55 -6.23
CA LEU A 3 -20.72 6.85 -6.01
C LEU A 3 -20.45 7.39 -4.61
N GLU A 4 -20.43 6.53 -3.61
CA GLU A 4 -20.14 6.91 -2.24
C GLU A 4 -18.68 7.37 -2.08
N LEU A 5 -17.76 6.70 -2.75
CA LEU A 5 -16.35 7.11 -2.75
C LEU A 5 -16.17 8.48 -3.39
N LYS A 6 -16.80 8.71 -4.54
CA LYS A 6 -16.71 9.99 -5.25
C LYS A 6 -17.33 11.13 -4.44
N ALA A 7 -18.32 10.83 -3.60
CA ALA A 7 -19.01 11.82 -2.76
C ALA A 7 -18.20 12.22 -1.52
N GLN A 8 -17.13 11.49 -1.18
CA GLN A 8 -16.33 11.83 -0.01
C GLN A 8 -15.59 13.16 -0.19
N PRO A 9 -15.41 13.93 0.90
CA PRO A 9 -14.68 15.20 0.81
C PRO A 9 -13.22 14.97 0.43
N ARG A 10 -12.61 15.95 -0.24
CA ARG A 10 -11.20 15.91 -0.59
C ARG A 10 -10.35 16.39 0.57
N ASN A 11 -9.19 15.78 0.75
CA ASN A 11 -8.17 16.25 1.67
C ASN A 11 -6.87 16.55 0.90
N SER A 12 -5.86 17.07 1.58
CA SER A 12 -4.56 17.41 0.97
C SER A 12 -3.52 16.29 1.11
N GLN A 13 -3.93 15.13 1.57
CA GLN A 13 -3.03 14.04 1.87
C GLN A 13 -2.49 13.37 0.61
N GLU A 14 -1.22 12.96 0.67
CA GLU A 14 -0.60 12.15 -0.37
C GLU A 14 -0.18 10.83 0.24
N LEU A 15 -0.52 9.73 -0.42
CA LEU A 15 -0.20 8.39 0.05
C LEU A 15 0.81 7.72 -0.88
N ALA A 16 1.65 6.87 -0.32
CA ALA A 16 2.43 5.90 -1.08
C ALA A 16 1.93 4.51 -0.72
N VAL A 17 1.59 3.71 -1.71
CA VAL A 17 1.09 2.35 -1.53
C VAL A 17 2.04 1.40 -2.23
N ASP A 18 2.55 0.41 -1.50
CA ASP A 18 3.50 -0.54 -2.05
C ASP A 18 3.31 -1.93 -1.43
N ILE A 19 3.79 -2.92 -2.16
CA ILE A 19 3.92 -4.28 -1.65
C ILE A 19 5.41 -4.57 -1.63
N ALA A 20 5.96 -4.68 -0.43
CA ALA A 20 7.38 -4.93 -0.23
C ALA A 20 7.63 -6.41 0.05
N TYR A 21 8.75 -6.90 -0.43
CA TYR A 21 9.19 -8.26 -0.18
C TYR A 21 10.33 -8.22 0.83
N MET A 22 10.20 -8.97 1.91
CA MET A 22 11.29 -9.10 2.87
C MET A 22 12.37 -9.99 2.29
N LYS A 23 13.64 -9.56 2.43
CA LYS A 23 14.78 -10.31 1.88
C LYS A 23 15.07 -11.59 2.64
N THR A 24 14.62 -11.69 3.88
CA THR A 24 14.87 -12.86 4.74
C THR A 24 13.68 -13.79 4.69
N GLY A 25 13.90 -15.02 4.29
CA GLY A 25 12.86 -16.05 4.29
C GLY A 25 12.48 -16.43 5.73
N ILE A 26 11.18 -16.63 5.95
CA ILE A 26 10.65 -17.15 7.20
C ILE A 26 10.19 -18.58 6.97
N ARG A 27 10.60 -19.49 7.86
CA ARG A 27 10.07 -20.84 7.85
C ARG A 27 8.71 -20.85 8.50
N ASP A 28 7.75 -21.31 7.75
CA ASP A 28 6.38 -21.49 8.23
C ASP A 28 6.08 -22.99 8.22
N GLU A 29 5.51 -23.50 9.30
CA GLU A 29 5.15 -24.92 9.42
C GLU A 29 4.10 -25.36 8.40
N GLU A 30 3.31 -24.44 7.90
CA GLU A 30 2.32 -24.72 6.85
C GLU A 30 2.95 -24.97 5.49
N TYR A 31 4.22 -24.61 5.29
CA TYR A 31 4.89 -24.70 3.99
C TYR A 31 6.18 -25.48 4.12
N ASP A 32 6.44 -26.34 3.14
CA ASP A 32 7.60 -27.22 3.11
C ASP A 32 8.94 -26.49 2.88
N ARG A 33 8.89 -25.20 2.58
CA ARG A 33 10.07 -24.38 2.27
C ARG A 33 9.95 -22.98 2.85
N PRO A 34 11.09 -22.29 3.05
CA PRO A 34 11.06 -20.91 3.51
C PRO A 34 10.23 -20.04 2.57
N VAL A 35 9.41 -19.15 3.13
CA VAL A 35 8.59 -18.21 2.38
C VAL A 35 9.12 -16.81 2.62
N CYS A 36 9.20 -16.02 1.54
CA CYS A 36 9.54 -14.60 1.66
C CYS A 36 8.26 -13.82 1.97
N PRO A 37 8.16 -13.23 3.17
CA PRO A 37 6.96 -12.46 3.51
C PRO A 37 6.81 -11.25 2.60
N ARG A 38 5.55 -10.94 2.28
CA ARG A 38 5.19 -9.72 1.57
C ARG A 38 4.50 -8.80 2.55
N LEU A 39 4.75 -7.50 2.43
CA LEU A 39 4.15 -6.49 3.28
C LEU A 39 3.36 -5.51 2.44
N LEU A 40 2.10 -5.29 2.82
CA LEU A 40 1.36 -4.13 2.32
C LEU A 40 1.79 -2.92 3.14
N VAL A 41 2.41 -1.95 2.51
CA VAL A 41 2.92 -0.74 3.16
C VAL A 41 2.18 0.47 2.62
N VAL A 42 1.61 1.25 3.50
CA VAL A 42 0.99 2.52 3.16
C VAL A 42 1.63 3.62 3.98
N LEU A 43 2.16 4.62 3.30
CA LEU A 43 2.89 5.73 3.89
C LEU A 43 2.16 7.04 3.63
N ASP A 44 2.06 7.89 4.65
CA ASP A 44 1.73 9.29 4.45
C ASP A 44 2.98 9.98 3.90
N TRP A 45 2.93 10.36 2.63
CA TRP A 45 4.12 10.84 1.92
C TRP A 45 4.71 12.12 2.51
N LYS A 46 3.86 13.05 2.89
CA LYS A 46 4.31 14.34 3.43
C LYS A 46 4.78 14.25 4.87
N ALA A 47 4.12 13.42 5.67
CA ALA A 47 4.44 13.28 7.08
C ALA A 47 5.53 12.23 7.35
N ASP A 48 5.93 11.46 6.35
CA ASP A 48 6.87 10.33 6.49
C ASP A 48 6.41 9.33 7.55
N MET A 49 5.10 9.11 7.64
CA MET A 49 4.50 8.26 8.64
C MET A 49 3.89 7.01 8.00
N ILE A 50 4.17 5.86 8.58
CA ILE A 50 3.55 4.60 8.16
C ILE A 50 2.11 4.59 8.69
N LEU A 51 1.15 4.53 7.78
CA LEU A 51 -0.26 4.44 8.13
C LEU A 51 -0.72 3.00 8.27
N ARG A 52 -0.12 2.09 7.50
CA ARG A 52 -0.47 0.69 7.55
C ARG A 52 0.71 -0.17 7.11
N MET A 53 0.90 -1.28 7.82
CA MET A 53 1.88 -2.29 7.46
C MET A 53 1.31 -3.65 7.84
N ASP A 54 0.89 -4.41 6.83
CA ASP A 54 0.28 -5.72 7.04
C ASP A 54 1.12 -6.79 6.37
N MET A 55 1.43 -7.84 7.11
CA MET A 55 2.11 -9.01 6.56
C MET A 55 1.09 -9.86 5.79
N MET A 56 1.45 -10.23 4.57
CA MET A 56 0.62 -11.07 3.72
C MET A 56 1.10 -12.51 3.77
N LYS A 57 0.17 -13.43 3.80
CA LYS A 57 0.45 -14.86 3.60
C LYS A 57 0.65 -15.13 2.11
N PRO A 58 1.39 -16.20 1.73
CA PRO A 58 1.64 -16.49 0.32
C PRO A 58 0.40 -16.61 -0.57
N ASP A 59 -0.70 -17.08 0.01
CA ASP A 59 -1.97 -17.26 -0.70
C ASP A 59 -2.96 -16.09 -0.55
N ASP A 60 -2.57 -15.01 0.11
CA ASP A 60 -3.40 -13.81 0.21
C ASP A 60 -3.48 -13.08 -1.13
N ASP A 61 -4.65 -12.52 -1.42
CA ASP A 61 -4.88 -11.73 -2.62
C ASP A 61 -4.35 -10.31 -2.45
N GLU A 62 -3.18 -10.03 -3.03
CA GLU A 62 -2.52 -8.72 -2.96
C GLU A 62 -3.44 -7.60 -3.44
N ILE A 63 -4.08 -7.81 -4.57
CA ILE A 63 -4.90 -6.79 -5.21
C ILE A 63 -6.15 -6.51 -4.38
N GLY A 64 -6.80 -7.57 -3.89
CA GLY A 64 -7.96 -7.44 -3.01
C GLY A 64 -7.62 -6.66 -1.74
N MET A 65 -6.48 -6.94 -1.13
CA MET A 65 -6.04 -6.23 0.09
C MET A 65 -5.78 -4.74 -0.18
N VAL A 66 -5.14 -4.42 -1.30
CA VAL A 66 -4.89 -3.03 -1.69
C VAL A 66 -6.21 -2.27 -1.90
N LEU A 67 -7.13 -2.87 -2.64
CA LEU A 67 -8.43 -2.26 -2.92
C LEU A 67 -9.27 -2.09 -1.67
N ASP A 68 -9.31 -3.10 -0.81
CA ASP A 68 -10.05 -3.03 0.46
C ASP A 68 -9.50 -1.92 1.35
N PHE A 69 -8.18 -1.81 1.46
CA PHE A 69 -7.56 -0.72 2.20
C PHE A 69 -7.96 0.63 1.62
N PHE A 70 -7.83 0.79 0.30
CA PHE A 70 -8.06 2.08 -0.35
C PHE A 70 -9.52 2.52 -0.20
N VAL A 71 -10.46 1.62 -0.43
CA VAL A 71 -11.89 1.92 -0.27
C VAL A 71 -12.20 2.33 1.18
N THR A 72 -11.73 1.56 2.14
CA THR A 72 -11.93 1.85 3.56
C THR A 72 -11.33 3.19 3.94
N TYR A 73 -10.13 3.49 3.45
CA TYR A 73 -9.45 4.74 3.76
C TYR A 73 -10.22 5.95 3.21
N VAL A 74 -10.67 5.88 1.96
CA VAL A 74 -11.45 6.97 1.35
C VAL A 74 -12.77 7.19 2.09
N MET A 75 -13.43 6.11 2.47
CA MET A 75 -14.70 6.20 3.21
C MET A 75 -14.55 6.77 4.62
N THR A 76 -13.38 6.60 5.24
CA THR A 76 -13.13 7.09 6.61
C THR A 76 -12.42 8.45 6.64
N ALA A 77 -11.44 8.68 5.78
CA ALA A 77 -10.58 9.86 5.82
C ALA A 77 -10.85 10.85 4.68
N GLY A 78 -11.59 10.44 3.65
CA GLY A 78 -11.87 11.26 2.48
C GLY A 78 -10.97 10.93 1.29
N ARG A 79 -11.21 11.61 0.18
CA ARG A 79 -10.43 11.42 -1.05
C ARG A 79 -9.09 12.13 -0.93
N VAL A 80 -8.02 11.36 -0.98
CA VAL A 80 -6.66 11.91 -0.92
C VAL A 80 -6.34 12.69 -2.20
N LYS A 81 -5.37 13.58 -2.12
CA LYS A 81 -4.96 14.41 -3.25
C LYS A 81 -4.22 13.58 -4.31
N LYS A 82 -3.32 12.72 -3.86
CA LYS A 82 -2.42 11.96 -4.73
C LYS A 82 -2.06 10.62 -4.11
N VAL A 83 -1.92 9.60 -4.94
CA VAL A 83 -1.39 8.29 -4.57
C VAL A 83 -0.16 8.02 -5.42
N ARG A 84 0.92 7.55 -4.79
CA ARG A 84 2.15 7.14 -5.46
C ARG A 84 2.29 5.63 -5.36
N ALA A 85 2.66 4.99 -6.46
CA ALA A 85 2.87 3.55 -6.51
C ALA A 85 3.99 3.21 -7.48
N ARG A 86 4.78 2.17 -7.16
CA ARG A 86 5.83 1.67 -8.06
C ARG A 86 5.52 0.27 -8.58
N ASN A 87 4.82 -0.54 -7.80
CA ASN A 87 4.47 -1.90 -8.21
C ASN A 87 3.44 -1.84 -9.34
N PRO A 88 3.72 -2.44 -10.51
CA PRO A 88 2.80 -2.38 -11.66
C PRO A 88 1.40 -2.92 -11.37
N TRP A 89 1.31 -3.96 -10.53
CA TRP A 89 0.02 -4.56 -10.17
C TRP A 89 -0.80 -3.65 -9.27
N VAL A 90 -0.13 -3.01 -8.29
CA VAL A 90 -0.76 -2.03 -7.41
C VAL A 90 -1.22 -0.82 -8.23
N PHE A 91 -0.36 -0.32 -9.11
CA PHE A 91 -0.69 0.81 -9.97
C PHE A 91 -1.91 0.50 -10.84
N ALA A 92 -1.93 -0.66 -11.48
CA ALA A 92 -3.05 -1.07 -12.34
C ALA A 92 -4.34 -1.21 -11.53
N ALA A 93 -4.26 -1.80 -10.33
CA ALA A 93 -5.42 -1.99 -9.48
C ALA A 93 -6.05 -0.67 -9.04
N LEU A 94 -5.21 0.32 -8.72
CA LEU A 94 -5.68 1.62 -8.24
C LEU A 94 -6.08 2.58 -9.37
N SER A 95 -5.63 2.33 -10.59
CA SER A 95 -5.81 3.24 -11.73
C SER A 95 -7.30 3.55 -11.99
N GLU A 96 -8.13 2.53 -12.06
CA GLU A 96 -9.55 2.70 -12.33
C GLU A 96 -10.27 3.47 -11.22
N ILE A 97 -10.02 3.09 -9.96
CA ILE A 97 -10.70 3.70 -8.83
C ILE A 97 -10.21 5.13 -8.58
N CYS A 98 -8.92 5.38 -8.77
CA CYS A 98 -8.38 6.75 -8.65
C CYS A 98 -8.92 7.66 -9.74
N ASP A 99 -9.00 7.18 -10.97
CA ASP A 99 -9.58 7.92 -12.08
C ASP A 99 -11.05 8.29 -11.80
N TYR A 100 -11.81 7.32 -11.33
CA TYR A 100 -13.23 7.53 -10.99
C TYR A 100 -13.40 8.57 -9.88
N CYS A 101 -12.55 8.54 -8.87
CA CYS A 101 -12.63 9.46 -7.72
C CYS A 101 -11.97 10.81 -7.96
N GLY A 102 -11.32 11.00 -9.09
CA GLY A 102 -10.58 12.23 -9.37
C GLY A 102 -9.33 12.36 -8.51
N ILE A 103 -8.70 11.26 -8.19
CA ILE A 103 -7.46 11.19 -7.40
C ILE A 103 -6.30 11.00 -8.36
N GLU A 104 -5.25 11.83 -8.23
CA GLU A 104 -4.06 11.68 -9.05
C GLU A 104 -3.28 10.43 -8.65
N LEU A 105 -2.98 9.56 -9.60
CA LEU A 105 -2.15 8.39 -9.40
C LEU A 105 -0.84 8.58 -10.13
N LYS A 106 0.28 8.55 -9.41
CA LYS A 106 1.60 8.81 -9.97
C LYS A 106 2.51 7.60 -9.78
N LYS A 107 3.24 7.25 -10.84
CA LYS A 107 4.30 6.25 -10.76
C LYS A 107 5.53 6.89 -10.11
N ASP A 108 6.05 6.24 -9.08
CA ASP A 108 7.17 6.77 -8.30
C ASP A 108 8.06 5.62 -7.86
N ARG A 109 9.35 5.89 -7.65
CA ARG A 109 10.32 4.88 -7.20
C ARG A 109 10.17 4.52 -5.72
N LEU A 110 9.46 5.33 -4.95
CA LEU A 110 9.18 5.12 -3.53
C LEU A 110 10.43 4.87 -2.68
N GLY A 111 11.48 5.66 -2.91
CA GLY A 111 12.71 5.55 -2.14
C GLY A 111 12.52 5.75 -0.64
N LYS A 112 11.53 6.54 -0.22
CA LYS A 112 11.17 6.71 1.20
C LYS A 112 10.72 5.39 1.83
N VAL A 113 9.94 4.59 1.10
CA VAL A 113 9.48 3.29 1.59
C VAL A 113 10.67 2.36 1.82
N ASP A 114 11.60 2.29 0.85
CA ASP A 114 12.80 1.47 0.97
C ASP A 114 13.64 1.86 2.18
N ARG A 115 13.83 3.17 2.39
CA ARG A 115 14.61 3.68 3.52
C ARG A 115 13.98 3.32 4.85
N ILE A 116 12.67 3.47 4.99
CA ILE A 116 11.96 3.15 6.21
C ILE A 116 12.06 1.64 6.50
N LEU A 117 11.89 0.80 5.47
CA LEU A 117 12.00 -0.64 5.64
C LEU A 117 13.41 -1.06 6.02
N GLU A 118 14.45 -0.43 5.47
CA GLU A 118 15.84 -0.69 5.84
C GLU A 118 16.12 -0.32 7.30
N GLU A 119 15.60 0.82 7.75
CA GLU A 119 15.73 1.23 9.15
C GLU A 119 15.05 0.25 10.09
N MET A 120 13.86 -0.22 9.71
CA MET A 120 13.15 -1.22 10.51
C MET A 120 13.89 -2.55 10.56
N ALA A 121 14.43 -3.01 9.43
CA ALA A 121 15.22 -4.23 9.37
C ALA A 121 16.47 -4.13 10.25
N GLY A 122 17.12 -2.97 10.27
CA GLY A 122 18.26 -2.72 11.14
C GLY A 122 17.92 -2.77 12.63
N MET A 123 16.72 -2.33 13.01
CA MET A 123 16.28 -2.37 14.40
C MET A 123 15.86 -3.79 14.85
N MET A 124 15.41 -4.60 13.89
CA MET A 124 14.97 -5.98 14.18
C MET A 124 16.11 -6.99 14.12
N GLY A 125 17.20 -6.61 13.51
CA GLY A 125 18.37 -7.44 13.39
C GLY A 125 19.29 -7.32 14.58
#